data_9b6e98daeb0eb1c9f8e3df6cb084a246
#
_entry.id   9b6e98daeb0eb1c9f8e3df6cb084a246
#
_cell.length_a   1.000
_cell.length_b   1.000
_cell.length_c   1.000
_cell.angle_alpha   90.00
_cell.angle_beta   90.00
_cell.angle_gamma   90.00
#
_symmetry.space_group_name_H-M   'P 1'
#
loop_
_entity.id
_entity.type
_entity.pdbx_description
1 polymer ?
#
loop_
_entity_poly.entity_id
_entity_poly.type
_entity_poly.pdbx_seq_one_letter_code
_entity_poly.pdbx_strand_id
1 'polypeptide(L)'
;MTNNFGKLYLVPNLLGATKPEQVIPAGTLEIVRKLKHFVVENTRTSRRVLSRMGMDNPIDDIEFIELDKHNARNLDLMEHLGACLQGEDMGLMSEAGTPCVADPGALVVDLAHSAGIQVIPLVGPNAMILALMASGFNGQAFAFHGYLPIKSPERQNAIKDLERRSMANNETELFIETPFRNNAMLQDLCKNLHPATRVCVACNLTCEDELIISQSIGEWKDYKGDLNKKPAVFLVYSEPRRSNRFHK
;
A
#
# COMPACT_ATOMS: atom_id res chain seq x y z
N MET A 1 -10.43 -19.93 29.93
CA MET A 1 -8.98 -19.97 30.05
C MET A 1 -8.44 -18.92 29.09
N THR A 2 -7.80 -17.88 29.56
CA THR A 2 -7.13 -16.92 28.67
C THR A 2 -5.87 -17.60 28.13
N ASN A 3 -5.90 -17.96 26.84
CA ASN A 3 -4.68 -18.43 26.18
C ASN A 3 -3.64 -17.34 26.28
N ASN A 4 -2.49 -17.65 26.85
CA ASN A 4 -1.34 -16.73 26.99
C ASN A 4 -0.53 -16.72 25.69
N PHE A 5 -1.19 -16.47 24.57
CA PHE A 5 -0.54 -16.36 23.27
C PHE A 5 0.25 -15.06 23.15
N GLY A 6 1.32 -15.09 22.36
CA GLY A 6 1.99 -13.89 21.88
C GLY A 6 1.08 -13.11 20.90
N LYS A 7 1.53 -11.95 20.49
CA LYS A 7 0.81 -11.02 19.62
C LYS A 7 1.38 -11.02 18.20
N LEU A 8 0.53 -10.83 17.21
CA LEU A 8 0.95 -10.58 15.84
C LEU A 8 0.96 -9.07 15.57
N TYR A 9 2.15 -8.50 15.42
CA TYR A 9 2.32 -7.09 15.08
C TYR A 9 2.39 -6.91 13.56
N LEU A 10 1.56 -6.04 13.01
CA LEU A 10 1.63 -5.65 11.61
C LEU A 10 2.66 -4.54 11.46
N VAL A 11 3.85 -4.91 11.00
CA VAL A 11 5.04 -4.05 10.98
C VAL A 11 5.12 -3.26 9.68
N PRO A 12 5.06 -1.92 9.72
CA PRO A 12 5.20 -1.11 8.52
C PRO A 12 6.64 -1.15 7.98
N ASN A 13 6.75 -1.17 6.64
CA ASN A 13 8.01 -1.06 5.92
C ASN A 13 8.17 0.34 5.31
N LEU A 14 9.38 0.66 4.87
CA LEU A 14 9.67 1.88 4.12
C LEU A 14 9.03 1.83 2.73
N LEU A 15 8.67 2.98 2.17
CA LEU A 15 8.20 3.07 0.79
C LEU A 15 9.34 3.19 -0.23
N GLY A 16 10.53 3.55 0.23
CA GLY A 16 11.69 3.73 -0.61
C GLY A 16 12.98 3.98 0.18
N ALA A 17 13.92 4.69 -0.43
CA ALA A 17 15.26 4.96 0.11
C ALA A 17 15.26 6.06 1.18
N THR A 18 14.52 5.85 2.27
CA THR A 18 14.35 6.79 3.39
C THR A 18 14.89 6.18 4.69
N LYS A 19 15.35 6.99 5.64
CA LYS A 19 15.75 6.50 6.96
C LYS A 19 14.49 6.10 7.77
N PRO A 20 14.51 4.96 8.49
CA PRO A 20 13.36 4.52 9.28
C PRO A 20 12.83 5.60 10.23
N GLU A 21 13.71 6.31 10.92
CA GLU A 21 13.37 7.32 11.92
C GLU A 21 12.65 8.55 11.35
N GLN A 22 12.70 8.76 10.04
CA GLN A 22 12.01 9.87 9.37
C GLN A 22 10.54 9.59 9.11
N VAL A 23 10.15 8.31 8.98
CA VAL A 23 8.82 7.92 8.51
C VAL A 23 8.11 6.90 9.41
N ILE A 24 8.84 6.24 10.31
CA ILE A 24 8.29 5.29 11.28
C ILE A 24 8.40 5.91 12.68
N PRO A 25 7.29 6.03 13.43
CA PRO A 25 7.31 6.58 14.80
C PRO A 25 8.25 5.81 15.74
N ALA A 26 8.88 6.51 16.66
CA ALA A 26 9.79 5.93 17.64
C ALA A 26 9.18 4.77 18.42
N GLY A 27 7.92 4.91 18.88
CA GLY A 27 7.21 3.83 19.57
C GLY A 27 6.99 2.57 18.72
N THR A 28 6.80 2.73 17.40
CA THR A 28 6.76 1.59 16.47
C THR A 28 8.13 0.91 16.40
N LEU A 29 9.21 1.70 16.23
CA LEU A 29 10.58 1.15 16.18
C LEU A 29 10.96 0.42 17.46
N GLU A 30 10.60 0.95 18.64
CA GLU A 30 10.85 0.31 19.93
C GLU A 30 10.19 -1.07 20.07
N ILE A 31 8.98 -1.24 19.52
CA ILE A 31 8.30 -2.55 19.49
C ILE A 31 9.02 -3.48 18.52
N VAL A 32 9.25 -3.02 17.28
CA VAL A 32 9.83 -3.83 16.20
C VAL A 32 11.21 -4.36 16.59
N ARG A 33 12.06 -3.55 17.22
CA ARG A 33 13.44 -3.89 17.61
C ARG A 33 13.52 -5.11 18.53
N LYS A 34 12.48 -5.38 19.30
CA LYS A 34 12.42 -6.50 20.28
C LYS A 34 11.93 -7.81 19.67
N LEU A 35 11.30 -7.77 18.48
CA LEU A 35 10.75 -8.96 17.85
C LEU A 35 11.86 -9.89 17.34
N LYS A 36 11.63 -11.20 17.45
CA LYS A 36 12.56 -12.24 17.00
C LYS A 36 12.00 -13.12 15.90
N HIS A 37 10.68 -13.09 15.67
CA HIS A 37 9.98 -13.95 14.72
C HIS A 37 9.23 -13.07 13.71
N PHE A 38 9.42 -13.32 12.43
CA PHE A 38 8.77 -12.54 11.39
C PHE A 38 8.21 -13.41 10.29
N VAL A 39 6.96 -13.12 9.91
CA VAL A 39 6.37 -13.58 8.65
C VAL A 39 6.59 -12.48 7.61
N VAL A 40 7.19 -12.81 6.46
CA VAL A 40 7.62 -11.83 5.46
C VAL A 40 7.31 -12.30 4.04
N GLU A 41 7.23 -11.37 3.09
CA GLU A 41 7.11 -11.72 1.67
C GLU A 41 8.47 -12.12 1.04
N ASN A 42 9.57 -11.58 1.55
CA ASN A 42 10.92 -11.86 1.08
C ASN A 42 11.92 -11.65 2.21
N THR A 43 12.59 -12.71 2.60
CA THR A 43 13.55 -12.72 3.72
C THR A 43 14.72 -11.76 3.48
N ARG A 44 15.26 -11.71 2.26
CA ARG A 44 16.46 -10.90 1.95
C ARG A 44 16.18 -9.40 2.09
N THR A 45 15.05 -8.93 1.60
CA THR A 45 14.66 -7.51 1.68
C THR A 45 14.30 -7.14 3.11
N SER A 46 13.56 -7.98 3.80
CA SER A 46 13.16 -7.76 5.20
C SER A 46 14.36 -7.69 6.14
N ARG A 47 15.34 -8.58 6.02
CA ARG A 47 16.61 -8.52 6.80
C ARG A 47 17.31 -7.17 6.63
N ARG A 48 17.38 -6.64 5.41
CA ARG A 48 18.01 -5.33 5.15
C ARG A 48 17.28 -4.17 5.83
N VAL A 49 15.96 -4.19 5.80
CA VAL A 49 15.16 -3.13 6.40
C VAL A 49 15.22 -3.23 7.92
N LEU A 50 15.04 -4.41 8.51
CA LEU A 50 15.14 -4.62 9.96
C LEU A 50 16.52 -4.24 10.49
N SER A 51 17.61 -4.59 9.77
CA SER A 51 18.96 -4.14 10.10
C SER A 51 19.08 -2.62 10.16
N ARG A 52 18.41 -1.90 9.23
CA ARG A 52 18.37 -0.42 9.23
C ARG A 52 17.49 0.15 10.33
N MET A 53 16.49 -0.57 10.82
CA MET A 53 15.66 -0.20 11.97
C MET A 53 16.42 -0.35 13.31
N GLY A 54 17.56 -1.07 13.32
CA GLY A 54 18.43 -1.22 14.48
C GLY A 54 17.86 -2.19 15.50
N MET A 55 17.72 -3.46 15.09
CA MET A 55 17.21 -4.54 15.97
C MET A 55 18.06 -4.69 17.22
N ASP A 56 17.41 -5.02 18.36
CA ASP A 56 18.09 -5.29 19.64
C ASP A 56 18.84 -6.64 19.60
N ASN A 57 18.35 -7.59 18.77
CA ASN A 57 18.99 -8.89 18.55
C ASN A 57 19.80 -8.87 17.24
N PRO A 58 20.90 -9.65 17.15
CA PRO A 58 21.59 -9.85 15.88
C PRO A 58 20.61 -10.33 14.79
N ILE A 59 20.74 -9.79 13.58
CA ILE A 59 19.82 -10.13 12.48
C ILE A 59 19.87 -11.62 12.11
N ASP A 60 20.96 -12.31 12.44
CA ASP A 60 21.13 -13.75 12.19
C ASP A 60 20.39 -14.61 13.22
N ASP A 61 20.04 -14.05 14.37
CA ASP A 61 19.26 -14.72 15.43
C ASP A 61 17.74 -14.51 15.25
N ILE A 62 17.33 -13.75 14.23
CA ILE A 62 15.93 -13.52 13.91
C ILE A 62 15.42 -14.60 12.97
N GLU A 63 14.29 -15.19 13.34
CA GLU A 63 13.62 -16.21 12.54
C GLU A 63 12.67 -15.59 11.52
N PHE A 64 12.77 -16.05 10.28
CA PHE A 64 11.95 -15.58 9.17
C PHE A 64 11.16 -16.74 8.56
N ILE A 65 9.87 -16.53 8.39
CA ILE A 65 8.95 -17.41 7.67
C ILE A 65 8.52 -16.66 6.41
N GLU A 66 8.93 -17.17 5.26
CA GLU A 66 8.61 -16.52 3.98
C GLU A 66 7.27 -17.01 3.44
N LEU A 67 6.37 -16.10 3.10
CA LEU A 67 5.08 -16.41 2.51
C LEU A 67 5.25 -16.83 1.04
N ASP A 68 4.89 -18.06 0.73
CA ASP A 68 4.80 -18.51 -0.65
C ASP A 68 3.62 -17.85 -1.36
N LYS A 69 3.91 -16.95 -2.29
CA LYS A 69 2.90 -16.22 -3.09
C LYS A 69 2.02 -17.15 -3.93
N HIS A 70 2.51 -18.34 -4.28
CA HIS A 70 1.78 -19.32 -5.08
C HIS A 70 0.89 -20.23 -4.22
N ASN A 71 1.21 -20.38 -2.94
CA ASN A 71 0.50 -21.28 -2.02
C ASN A 71 -0.16 -20.56 -0.84
N ALA A 72 -0.30 -19.25 -0.91
CA ALA A 72 -0.79 -18.40 0.17
C ALA A 72 -2.19 -18.77 0.70
N ARG A 73 -2.97 -19.59 -0.03
CA ARG A 73 -4.30 -20.07 0.40
C ARG A 73 -4.26 -21.27 1.34
N ASN A 74 -3.11 -21.93 1.50
CA ASN A 74 -2.94 -23.13 2.33
C ASN A 74 -1.94 -22.85 3.46
N LEU A 75 -2.19 -21.79 4.24
CA LEU A 75 -1.34 -21.47 5.39
C LEU A 75 -1.55 -22.50 6.51
N ASP A 76 -0.46 -23.04 7.04
CA ASP A 76 -0.45 -23.86 8.24
C ASP A 76 -0.25 -22.98 9.47
N LEU A 77 -1.09 -23.16 10.49
CA LEU A 77 -1.08 -22.34 11.70
C LEU A 77 0.24 -22.49 12.49
N MET A 78 0.73 -23.75 12.62
CA MET A 78 1.96 -24.01 13.38
C MET A 78 3.19 -23.51 12.65
N GLU A 79 3.21 -23.62 11.31
CA GLU A 79 4.30 -23.13 10.49
C GLU A 79 4.40 -21.60 10.53
N HIS A 80 3.26 -20.90 10.39
CA HIS A 80 3.24 -19.44 10.21
C HIS A 80 3.08 -18.64 11.50
N LEU A 81 2.42 -19.20 12.52
CA LEU A 81 2.11 -18.51 13.78
C LEU A 81 2.49 -19.33 15.03
N GLY A 82 3.33 -20.37 14.87
CA GLY A 82 3.72 -21.27 15.94
C GLY A 82 4.37 -20.55 17.14
N ALA A 83 5.19 -19.53 16.89
CA ALA A 83 5.78 -18.74 17.98
C ALA A 83 4.70 -17.99 18.79
N CYS A 84 3.69 -17.40 18.14
CA CYS A 84 2.54 -16.80 18.85
C CYS A 84 1.81 -17.82 19.74
N LEU A 85 1.61 -19.04 19.26
CA LEU A 85 0.95 -20.10 20.06
C LEU A 85 1.78 -20.51 21.28
N GLN A 86 3.10 -20.29 21.25
CA GLN A 86 4.03 -20.55 22.35
C GLN A 86 4.22 -19.34 23.29
N GLY A 87 3.52 -18.23 23.03
CA GLY A 87 3.57 -17.02 23.86
C GLY A 87 4.59 -15.97 23.42
N GLU A 88 5.26 -16.18 22.27
CA GLU A 88 6.24 -15.24 21.72
C GLU A 88 5.57 -14.27 20.74
N ASP A 89 5.94 -12.99 20.77
CA ASP A 89 5.45 -11.99 19.85
C ASP A 89 6.08 -12.12 18.46
N MET A 90 5.27 -11.93 17.40
CA MET A 90 5.71 -12.03 16.01
C MET A 90 5.43 -10.74 15.23
N GLY A 91 6.22 -10.46 14.20
CA GLY A 91 5.98 -9.42 13.21
C GLY A 91 5.48 -9.99 11.88
N LEU A 92 4.54 -9.31 11.24
CA LEU A 92 4.16 -9.53 9.84
C LEU A 92 4.58 -8.30 9.03
N MET A 93 5.36 -8.49 7.97
CA MET A 93 5.97 -7.39 7.21
C MET A 93 5.84 -7.64 5.71
N SER A 94 5.36 -6.65 4.97
CA SER A 94 5.33 -6.64 3.50
C SER A 94 6.56 -6.00 2.89
N GLU A 95 6.70 -6.06 1.56
CA GLU A 95 7.82 -5.47 0.81
C GLU A 95 7.87 -3.94 0.91
N ALA A 96 6.73 -3.25 1.08
CA ALA A 96 6.68 -1.78 1.22
C ALA A 96 5.41 -1.32 1.95
N GLY A 97 5.53 -0.29 2.77
CA GLY A 97 4.42 0.36 3.45
C GLY A 97 3.75 -0.50 4.53
N THR A 98 2.47 -0.28 4.78
CA THR A 98 1.68 -1.05 5.75
C THR A 98 1.33 -2.43 5.18
N PRO A 99 1.59 -3.53 5.91
CA PRO A 99 1.24 -4.86 5.47
C PRO A 99 -0.29 -5.07 5.40
N CYS A 100 -0.73 -6.13 4.73
CA CYS A 100 -2.11 -6.51 4.50
C CYS A 100 -2.89 -5.59 3.54
N VAL A 101 -2.21 -4.65 2.87
CA VAL A 101 -2.81 -3.77 1.87
C VAL A 101 -2.10 -4.00 0.53
N ALA A 102 -2.77 -4.66 -0.40
CA ALA A 102 -2.25 -5.09 -1.69
C ALA A 102 -1.14 -6.17 -1.63
N ASP A 103 -1.09 -6.92 -0.55
CA ASP A 103 -0.16 -8.03 -0.32
C ASP A 103 -0.86 -9.26 0.31
N PRO A 104 -0.20 -10.44 0.35
CA PRO A 104 -0.81 -11.66 0.87
C PRO A 104 -0.95 -11.71 2.40
N GLY A 105 -0.42 -10.75 3.15
CA GLY A 105 -0.40 -10.75 4.62
C GLY A 105 -1.79 -10.82 5.27
N ALA A 106 -2.84 -10.36 4.56
CA ALA A 106 -4.22 -10.46 5.03
C ALA A 106 -4.65 -11.90 5.38
N LEU A 107 -4.11 -12.92 4.71
CA LEU A 107 -4.41 -14.33 4.99
C LEU A 107 -3.81 -14.78 6.32
N VAL A 108 -2.62 -14.27 6.68
CA VAL A 108 -1.98 -14.53 7.98
C VAL A 108 -2.78 -13.88 9.11
N VAL A 109 -3.31 -12.68 8.87
CA VAL A 109 -4.17 -11.98 9.83
C VAL A 109 -5.48 -12.75 10.05
N ASP A 110 -6.11 -13.25 9.00
CA ASP A 110 -7.32 -14.08 9.09
C ASP A 110 -7.06 -15.37 9.90
N LEU A 111 -5.92 -16.02 9.64
CA LEU A 111 -5.47 -17.19 10.40
C LEU A 111 -5.25 -16.85 11.88
N ALA A 112 -4.61 -15.71 12.19
CA ALA A 112 -4.39 -15.25 13.57
C ALA A 112 -5.71 -14.99 14.30
N HIS A 113 -6.67 -14.33 13.67
CA HIS A 113 -8.01 -14.13 14.23
C HIS A 113 -8.73 -15.45 14.49
N SER A 114 -8.65 -16.40 13.56
CA SER A 114 -9.26 -17.71 13.70
C SER A 114 -8.68 -18.51 14.86
N ALA A 115 -7.39 -18.31 15.17
CA ALA A 115 -6.69 -18.94 16.30
C ALA A 115 -6.85 -18.18 17.63
N GLY A 116 -7.48 -16.99 17.64
CA GLY A 116 -7.62 -16.15 18.83
C GLY A 116 -6.34 -15.42 19.22
N ILE A 117 -5.39 -15.26 18.29
CA ILE A 117 -4.17 -14.46 18.48
C ILE A 117 -4.51 -12.97 18.32
N GLN A 118 -4.02 -12.15 19.24
CA GLN A 118 -4.22 -10.71 19.18
C GLN A 118 -3.39 -10.09 18.04
N VAL A 119 -4.06 -9.39 17.12
CA VAL A 119 -3.41 -8.66 16.01
C VAL A 119 -3.29 -7.18 16.38
N ILE A 120 -2.10 -6.61 16.21
CA ILE A 120 -1.81 -5.20 16.55
C ILE A 120 -1.20 -4.51 15.32
N PRO A 121 -1.94 -3.62 14.64
CA PRO A 121 -1.38 -2.79 13.59
C PRO A 121 -0.47 -1.71 14.18
N LEU A 122 0.75 -1.62 13.64
CA LEU A 122 1.70 -0.56 14.01
C LEU A 122 1.62 0.61 13.03
N VAL A 123 1.84 1.82 13.55
CA VAL A 123 1.78 3.05 12.76
C VAL A 123 3.01 3.18 11.87
N GLY A 124 2.81 3.47 10.59
CA GLY A 124 3.86 3.72 9.62
C GLY A 124 3.34 4.21 8.26
N PRO A 125 4.22 4.40 7.27
CA PRO A 125 3.85 4.99 6.00
C PRO A 125 2.95 4.06 5.16
N ASN A 126 1.92 4.66 4.53
CA ASN A 126 1.04 4.00 3.58
C ASN A 126 0.95 4.85 2.31
N ALA A 127 1.39 4.30 1.17
CA ALA A 127 1.47 5.05 -0.08
C ALA A 127 0.11 5.56 -0.55
N MET A 128 -0.97 4.76 -0.42
CA MET A 128 -2.31 5.14 -0.85
C MET A 128 -2.85 6.31 -0.04
N ILE A 129 -2.70 6.25 1.28
CA ILE A 129 -3.19 7.32 2.17
C ILE A 129 -2.36 8.60 1.99
N LEU A 130 -1.03 8.50 1.89
CA LEU A 130 -0.17 9.67 1.63
C LEU A 130 -0.50 10.33 0.29
N ALA A 131 -0.71 9.54 -0.77
CA ALA A 131 -1.13 10.04 -2.07
C ALA A 131 -2.51 10.72 -2.02
N LEU A 132 -3.48 10.12 -1.31
CA LEU A 132 -4.81 10.69 -1.13
C LEU A 132 -4.76 12.01 -0.39
N MET A 133 -4.01 12.09 0.72
CA MET A 133 -3.81 13.32 1.48
C MET A 133 -3.27 14.46 0.62
N ALA A 134 -2.31 14.15 -0.26
CA ALA A 134 -1.63 15.14 -1.08
C ALA A 134 -2.36 15.47 -2.39
N SER A 135 -3.35 14.68 -2.80
CA SER A 135 -4.07 14.85 -4.08
C SER A 135 -4.97 16.08 -4.12
N GLY A 136 -5.53 16.50 -2.98
CA GLY A 136 -6.59 17.50 -2.90
C GLY A 136 -7.95 16.97 -3.40
N PHE A 137 -8.16 15.65 -3.44
CA PHE A 137 -9.40 15.00 -3.84
C PHE A 137 -10.26 14.64 -2.63
N ASN A 138 -11.43 14.01 -2.86
CA ASN A 138 -12.33 13.63 -1.78
C ASN A 138 -11.70 12.50 -0.93
N GLY A 139 -11.38 12.81 0.33
CA GLY A 139 -10.84 11.85 1.29
C GLY A 139 -11.90 11.16 2.17
N GLN A 140 -13.19 11.53 2.05
CA GLN A 140 -14.27 10.87 2.80
C GLN A 140 -14.82 9.64 2.10
N ALA A 141 -14.72 9.62 0.76
CA ALA A 141 -15.13 8.50 -0.07
C ALA A 141 -14.02 8.20 -1.08
N PHE A 142 -13.44 7.02 -1.00
CA PHE A 142 -12.40 6.57 -1.92
C PHE A 142 -12.40 5.05 -2.05
N ALA A 143 -11.93 4.56 -3.19
CA ALA A 143 -11.79 3.15 -3.46
C ALA A 143 -10.40 2.84 -4.02
N PHE A 144 -9.78 1.75 -3.54
CA PHE A 144 -8.51 1.24 -4.05
C PHE A 144 -8.74 0.01 -4.91
N HIS A 145 -8.20 0.03 -6.13
CA HIS A 145 -8.44 -1.00 -7.17
C HIS A 145 -7.23 -1.94 -7.40
N GLY A 146 -6.14 -1.77 -6.64
CA GLY A 146 -4.92 -2.54 -6.91
C GLY A 146 -4.31 -2.17 -8.27
N TYR A 147 -3.96 -3.18 -9.07
CA TYR A 147 -3.45 -3.00 -10.44
C TYR A 147 -4.59 -3.04 -11.45
N LEU A 148 -4.58 -2.11 -12.40
CA LEU A 148 -5.49 -2.17 -13.54
C LEU A 148 -5.06 -3.26 -14.55
N PRO A 149 -5.97 -3.74 -15.41
CA PRO A 149 -5.65 -4.73 -16.44
C PRO A 149 -4.47 -4.31 -17.32
N ILE A 150 -3.60 -5.26 -17.64
CA ILE A 150 -2.39 -5.00 -18.43
C ILE A 150 -2.74 -4.77 -19.91
N LYS A 151 -3.72 -5.51 -20.42
CA LYS A 151 -4.07 -5.54 -21.84
C LYS A 151 -5.19 -4.57 -22.18
N SER A 152 -5.11 -3.94 -23.33
CA SER A 152 -6.24 -3.29 -24.00
C SER A 152 -7.07 -4.38 -24.73
N PRO A 153 -8.43 -4.29 -24.75
CA PRO A 153 -9.27 -3.15 -24.36
C PRO A 153 -9.67 -3.12 -22.88
N GLU A 154 -9.39 -4.16 -22.08
CA GLU A 154 -9.82 -4.28 -20.68
C GLU A 154 -9.34 -3.09 -19.84
N ARG A 155 -8.08 -2.66 -20.05
CA ARG A 155 -7.50 -1.50 -19.36
C ARG A 155 -8.23 -0.21 -19.67
N GLN A 156 -8.59 0.00 -20.95
CA GLN A 156 -9.34 1.19 -21.36
C GLN A 156 -10.74 1.24 -20.73
N ASN A 157 -11.40 0.08 -20.64
CA ASN A 157 -12.69 -0.03 -19.99
C ASN A 157 -12.57 0.25 -18.48
N ALA A 158 -11.57 -0.33 -17.81
CA ALA A 158 -11.31 -0.07 -16.41
C ALA A 158 -11.07 1.43 -16.13
N ILE A 159 -10.26 2.11 -16.95
CA ILE A 159 -10.01 3.55 -16.83
C ILE A 159 -11.32 4.36 -16.93
N LYS A 160 -12.17 4.06 -17.91
CA LYS A 160 -13.47 4.73 -18.06
C LYS A 160 -14.43 4.44 -16.91
N ASP A 161 -14.34 3.23 -16.35
CA ASP A 161 -15.14 2.84 -15.19
C ASP A 161 -14.72 3.61 -13.94
N LEU A 162 -13.41 3.87 -13.72
CA LEU A 162 -12.94 4.73 -12.63
C LEU A 162 -13.57 6.12 -12.71
N GLU A 163 -13.54 6.78 -13.88
CA GLU A 163 -14.14 8.10 -14.06
C GLU A 163 -15.65 8.09 -13.79
N ARG A 164 -16.34 7.09 -14.33
CA ARG A 164 -17.79 6.95 -14.16
C ARG A 164 -18.16 6.76 -12.69
N ARG A 165 -17.43 5.91 -11.95
CA ARG A 165 -17.65 5.67 -10.52
C ARG A 165 -17.36 6.91 -9.71
N SER A 166 -16.21 7.55 -9.95
CA SER A 166 -15.83 8.79 -9.28
C SER A 166 -16.94 9.86 -9.41
N MET A 167 -17.43 10.08 -10.63
CA MET A 167 -18.50 11.05 -10.88
C MET A 167 -19.84 10.64 -10.26
N ALA A 168 -20.20 9.35 -10.28
CA ALA A 168 -21.48 8.86 -9.79
C ALA A 168 -21.55 8.90 -8.25
N ASN A 169 -20.45 8.53 -7.57
CA ASN A 169 -20.39 8.34 -6.12
C ASN A 169 -19.71 9.50 -5.39
N ASN A 170 -19.17 10.48 -6.12
CA ASN A 170 -18.32 11.53 -5.55
C ASN A 170 -17.15 10.94 -4.75
N GLU A 171 -16.49 9.92 -5.29
CA GLU A 171 -15.39 9.21 -4.64
C GLU A 171 -14.07 9.32 -5.42
N THR A 172 -12.95 9.21 -4.71
CA THR A 172 -11.61 9.18 -5.30
C THR A 172 -11.23 7.73 -5.61
N GLU A 173 -10.85 7.47 -6.86
CA GLU A 173 -10.43 6.14 -7.31
C GLU A 173 -8.91 6.03 -7.31
N LEU A 174 -8.35 5.13 -6.49
CA LEU A 174 -6.92 4.91 -6.37
C LEU A 174 -6.51 3.60 -7.04
N PHE A 175 -5.37 3.60 -7.71
CA PHE A 175 -4.75 2.39 -8.21
C PHE A 175 -3.22 2.52 -8.27
N ILE A 176 -2.54 1.41 -8.43
CA ILE A 176 -1.07 1.36 -8.55
C ILE A 176 -0.68 0.75 -9.91
N GLU A 177 0.53 1.08 -10.34
CA GLU A 177 1.11 0.51 -11.54
C GLU A 177 2.57 0.12 -11.28
N THR A 178 3.08 -0.82 -12.09
CA THR A 178 4.49 -1.17 -12.04
C THR A 178 5.35 -0.02 -12.54
N PRO A 179 6.51 0.24 -11.94
CA PRO A 179 7.34 1.43 -12.25
C PRO A 179 7.71 1.59 -13.73
N PHE A 180 7.74 0.50 -14.48
CA PHE A 180 8.11 0.53 -15.91
C PHE A 180 6.96 0.90 -16.86
N ARG A 181 5.72 0.98 -16.36
CA ARG A 181 4.53 1.26 -17.17
C ARG A 181 3.84 2.58 -16.84
N ASN A 182 4.40 3.38 -15.93
CA ASN A 182 3.78 4.62 -15.49
C ASN A 182 3.50 5.61 -16.63
N ASN A 183 4.47 5.82 -17.53
CA ASN A 183 4.27 6.70 -18.67
C ASN A 183 3.19 6.19 -19.63
N ALA A 184 3.15 4.88 -19.90
CA ALA A 184 2.13 4.28 -20.72
C ALA A 184 0.74 4.38 -20.05
N MET A 185 0.65 4.20 -18.75
CA MET A 185 -0.58 4.38 -17.98
C MET A 185 -1.06 5.81 -18.06
N LEU A 186 -0.18 6.80 -17.85
CA LEU A 186 -0.55 8.22 -17.99
C LEU A 186 -1.08 8.55 -19.39
N GLN A 187 -0.43 8.02 -20.44
CA GLN A 187 -0.91 8.19 -21.81
C GLN A 187 -2.30 7.60 -22.03
N ASP A 188 -2.58 6.43 -21.45
CA ASP A 188 -3.89 5.79 -21.55
C ASP A 188 -4.96 6.55 -20.77
N LEU A 189 -4.63 7.12 -19.60
CA LEU A 189 -5.51 8.05 -18.88
C LEU A 189 -5.85 9.27 -19.73
N CYS A 190 -4.83 9.92 -20.32
CA CYS A 190 -5.01 11.09 -21.19
C CYS A 190 -5.85 10.83 -22.45
N LYS A 191 -5.85 9.58 -22.96
CA LYS A 191 -6.64 9.17 -24.13
C LYS A 191 -8.10 8.84 -23.80
N ASN A 192 -8.36 8.34 -22.59
CA ASN A 192 -9.64 7.72 -22.27
C ASN A 192 -10.49 8.52 -21.29
N LEU A 193 -9.92 9.47 -20.53
CA LEU A 193 -10.65 10.30 -19.59
C LEU A 193 -11.05 11.66 -20.18
N HIS A 194 -12.08 12.25 -19.60
CA HIS A 194 -12.53 13.59 -19.99
C HIS A 194 -11.47 14.65 -19.63
N PRO A 195 -11.23 15.69 -20.44
CA PRO A 195 -10.21 16.71 -20.18
C PRO A 195 -10.33 17.43 -18.82
N ALA A 196 -11.53 17.56 -18.27
CA ALA A 196 -11.76 18.17 -16.96
C ALA A 196 -11.58 17.21 -15.79
N THR A 197 -11.49 15.89 -16.03
CA THR A 197 -11.23 14.92 -14.98
C THR A 197 -9.84 15.16 -14.40
N ARG A 198 -9.75 15.17 -13.08
CA ARG A 198 -8.50 15.40 -12.37
C ARG A 198 -7.79 14.07 -12.10
N VAL A 199 -6.49 14.07 -12.30
CA VAL A 199 -5.61 12.94 -12.00
C VAL A 199 -4.47 13.44 -11.13
N CYS A 200 -4.21 12.72 -10.03
CA CYS A 200 -3.01 12.90 -9.23
C CYS A 200 -2.09 11.71 -9.45
N VAL A 201 -0.81 11.97 -9.66
CA VAL A 201 0.25 10.96 -9.69
C VAL A 201 1.23 11.27 -8.58
N ALA A 202 1.39 10.33 -7.64
CA ALA A 202 2.31 10.44 -6.52
C ALA A 202 3.41 9.38 -6.67
N CYS A 203 4.63 9.82 -6.93
CA CYS A 203 5.81 8.98 -7.15
C CYS A 203 6.80 9.12 -6.00
N ASN A 204 7.52 8.03 -5.70
CA ASN A 204 8.62 8.00 -4.73
C ASN A 204 8.27 8.65 -3.38
N LEU A 205 7.03 8.43 -2.92
CA LEU A 205 6.54 9.00 -1.67
C LEU A 205 7.53 8.74 -0.53
N THR A 206 7.77 9.77 0.28
CA THR A 206 8.71 9.79 1.41
C THR A 206 10.21 9.80 1.02
N CYS A 207 10.56 9.79 -0.25
CA CYS A 207 11.95 9.87 -0.72
C CYS A 207 12.35 11.31 -1.04
N GLU A 208 13.65 11.57 -1.18
CA GLU A 208 14.16 12.90 -1.54
C GLU A 208 13.69 13.40 -2.92
N ASP A 209 13.44 12.45 -3.84
CA ASP A 209 12.91 12.70 -5.19
C ASP A 209 11.40 12.46 -5.29
N GLU A 210 10.68 12.66 -4.19
CA GLU A 210 9.22 12.63 -4.16
C GLU A 210 8.64 13.61 -5.19
N LEU A 211 7.68 13.11 -5.96
CA LEU A 211 6.98 13.91 -6.96
C LEU A 211 5.48 13.69 -6.84
N ILE A 212 4.74 14.75 -6.53
CA ILE A 212 3.27 14.71 -6.47
C ILE A 212 2.73 15.79 -7.40
N ILE A 213 1.99 15.37 -8.41
CA ILE A 213 1.35 16.27 -9.38
C ILE A 213 -0.14 15.96 -9.44
N SER A 214 -0.97 16.96 -9.15
CA SER A 214 -2.44 16.86 -9.15
C SER A 214 -3.01 17.93 -10.08
N GLN A 215 -3.50 17.52 -11.24
CA GLN A 215 -4.00 18.42 -12.28
C GLN A 215 -5.04 17.75 -13.16
N SER A 216 -5.69 18.51 -14.05
CA SER A 216 -6.67 17.99 -15.01
C SER A 216 -5.99 17.16 -16.11
N ILE A 217 -6.77 16.28 -16.75
CA ILE A 217 -6.31 15.53 -17.93
C ILE A 217 -5.90 16.48 -19.07
N GLY A 218 -6.58 17.63 -19.20
CA GLY A 218 -6.18 18.64 -20.17
C GLY A 218 -4.75 19.10 -20.00
N GLU A 219 -4.34 19.38 -18.75
CA GLU A 219 -2.98 19.80 -18.39
C GLU A 219 -1.97 18.64 -18.47
N TRP A 220 -2.37 17.41 -18.13
CA TRP A 220 -1.49 16.24 -18.22
C TRP A 220 -1.01 15.94 -19.66
N LYS A 221 -1.78 16.33 -20.70
CA LYS A 221 -1.39 16.17 -22.11
C LYS A 221 -0.10 16.93 -22.44
N ASP A 222 0.18 18.01 -21.73
CA ASP A 222 1.37 18.85 -21.94
C ASP A 222 2.54 18.46 -21.05
N TYR A 223 2.37 17.48 -20.16
CA TYR A 223 3.42 17.00 -19.27
C TYR A 223 4.56 16.34 -20.05
N LYS A 224 5.79 16.76 -19.82
CA LYS A 224 7.02 16.28 -20.50
C LYS A 224 7.97 15.52 -19.60
N GLY A 225 7.62 15.33 -18.32
CA GLY A 225 8.46 14.61 -17.38
C GLY A 225 8.44 13.08 -17.61
N ASP A 226 9.29 12.37 -16.90
CA ASP A 226 9.39 10.92 -16.91
C ASP A 226 8.96 10.35 -15.54
N LEU A 227 7.93 9.49 -15.57
CA LEU A 227 7.39 8.78 -14.40
C LEU A 227 7.91 7.35 -14.28
N ASN A 228 8.61 6.83 -15.27
CA ASN A 228 9.11 5.47 -15.27
C ASN A 228 10.19 5.25 -14.19
N LYS A 229 10.33 4.01 -13.77
CA LYS A 229 11.24 3.54 -12.72
C LYS A 229 10.99 4.12 -11.32
N LYS A 230 9.83 4.73 -11.10
CA LYS A 230 9.39 5.29 -9.82
C LYS A 230 8.19 4.51 -9.31
N PRO A 231 8.18 3.95 -8.08
CA PRO A 231 6.93 3.51 -7.46
C PRO A 231 5.90 4.63 -7.48
N ALA A 232 4.69 4.36 -7.95
CA ALA A 232 3.67 5.39 -8.13
C ALA A 232 2.28 4.93 -7.72
N VAL A 233 1.53 5.85 -7.12
CA VAL A 233 0.09 5.75 -6.90
C VAL A 233 -0.60 6.75 -7.83
N PHE A 234 -1.64 6.29 -8.50
CA PHE A 234 -2.50 7.10 -9.37
C PHE A 234 -3.85 7.30 -8.71
N LEU A 235 -4.37 8.51 -8.78
CA LEU A 235 -5.70 8.84 -8.29
C LEU A 235 -6.49 9.54 -9.40
N VAL A 236 -7.74 9.14 -9.55
CA VAL A 236 -8.69 9.73 -10.50
C VAL A 236 -9.84 10.32 -9.71
N TYR A 237 -10.21 11.55 -10.04
CA TYR A 237 -11.35 12.22 -9.45
C TYR A 237 -12.09 13.05 -10.50
N SER A 238 -13.37 12.74 -10.67
CA SER A 238 -14.28 13.46 -11.53
C SER A 238 -15.39 14.07 -10.68
N GLU A 239 -15.46 15.39 -10.64
CA GLU A 239 -16.50 16.07 -9.86
C GLU A 239 -17.89 15.67 -10.34
N PRO A 240 -18.83 15.43 -9.41
CA PRO A 240 -20.23 15.20 -9.76
C PRO A 240 -20.76 16.39 -10.57
N ARG A 241 -21.49 16.11 -11.63
CA ARG A 241 -22.20 17.17 -12.36
C ARG A 241 -23.12 17.87 -11.37
N ARG A 242 -22.87 19.15 -11.08
CA ARG A 242 -23.79 19.97 -10.29
C ARG A 242 -25.16 19.92 -10.98
N SER A 243 -26.13 19.23 -10.38
CA SER A 243 -27.50 19.38 -10.78
C SER A 243 -27.84 20.86 -10.57
N ASN A 244 -28.16 21.58 -11.62
CA ASN A 244 -28.77 22.91 -11.52
C ASN A 244 -30.14 22.77 -10.83
N ARG A 245 -30.15 22.58 -9.52
CA ARG A 245 -31.31 22.83 -8.69
C ARG A 245 -31.39 24.34 -8.59
N PHE A 246 -32.05 24.96 -9.56
CA PHE A 246 -32.56 26.33 -9.39
C PHE A 246 -33.33 26.34 -8.09
N HIS A 247 -32.86 27.12 -7.13
CA HIS A 247 -33.69 27.54 -6.01
C HIS A 247 -34.93 28.23 -6.58
N LYS A 248 -36.09 27.62 -6.42
CA LYS A 248 -37.39 28.31 -6.48
C LYS A 248 -37.66 28.87 -5.10
#